data_50c26091610de6bedb7b238ac3eb4ebb
#
_entry.id   50c26091610de6bedb7b238ac3eb4ebb
#
_cell.length_a   1.000
_cell.length_b   1.000
_cell.length_c   1.000
_cell.angle_alpha   90.00
_cell.angle_beta   90.00
_cell.angle_gamma   90.00
#
_symmetry.space_group_name_H-M   'P 1'
#
loop_
_entity.id
_entity.type
_entity.pdbx_description
1 polymer ?
#
loop_
_entity_poly.entity_id
_entity_poly.type
_entity_poly.pdbx_seq_one_letter_code
_entity_poly.pdbx_strand_id
1 'polypeptide(L)'
;LWHLDGGEHWFGVLPDCQFALFESDGRSQRAHALAVKPGADASSPEAGEPLQAWDWYPASTADQSTGTYAARYPLSWTHYEGVFDAEVRCEAFSPVLPGDYQRSSYPVAVFVWTLRNPTGRPLDLSLMLSWRNTIGWFTNTDASAEVHFRDDGSPEHNYAPAIGATSGQRNRWVDEGTLKGVVLEGNLSQPIAEGQGQWCLATIQQPGVTIQRCSRWNPAGDGRELWDSFCVDGSIPDSNNDRRSGADDPLSAALAVQCRLDPGESLEIPVVISWDLPVTAFASGSQALRRYTDFFGSEGTNSTAIAAEALRDWSQWRQQIDVWQKPVLERRTLLEPLRMALFNELYDLCSGGSLWTAASPDDPHGRFGVLECLDYAWYESLDVRLYGSLALLQLWPELDKAVLRSFSRAISAADSTQRPIGWYFTQGRGRVEADRKVKGATPHDLGAPNEQPWDATNYTAYQDCNLWKDLASDFVLQVWRTFKLAPGGQDIRFLAECWPAAVEALRYLKKFDVNGDGLPDNGGA
;
A
#
# COMPACT_ATOMS: atom_id res chain seq x y z
N LEU A 1 -1.22 2.36 -1.23
CA LEU A 1 -0.88 2.14 0.17
C LEU A 1 -0.28 0.76 0.32
N TRP A 2 0.93 0.70 0.80
CA TRP A 2 1.58 -0.56 1.14
C TRP A 2 0.87 -1.16 2.34
N HIS A 3 0.56 -2.45 2.31
CA HIS A 3 0.09 -3.12 3.49
C HIS A 3 1.21 -3.12 4.52
N LEU A 4 0.99 -2.43 5.60
CA LEU A 4 1.88 -2.45 6.74
C LEU A 4 1.75 -3.76 7.51
N ASP A 5 0.64 -4.44 7.32
CA ASP A 5 0.14 -5.57 8.08
C ASP A 5 0.19 -6.91 7.33
N GLY A 6 0.92 -6.98 6.22
CA GLY A 6 1.13 -8.25 5.50
C GLY A 6 -0.10 -8.86 4.85
N GLY A 7 -1.20 -8.16 4.77
CA GLY A 7 -2.37 -8.63 4.02
C GLY A 7 -3.72 -8.37 4.66
N GLU A 8 -3.79 -8.03 5.92
CA GLU A 8 -5.04 -7.55 6.50
C GLU A 8 -5.22 -6.05 6.30
N HIS A 9 -6.45 -5.63 6.01
CA HIS A 9 -6.81 -4.23 5.87
C HIS A 9 -7.44 -3.75 7.16
N TRP A 10 -6.80 -2.79 7.81
CA TRP A 10 -7.46 -2.07 8.88
C TRP A 10 -8.11 -0.79 8.32
N PHE A 11 -9.42 -0.74 8.37
CA PHE A 11 -10.20 0.43 7.98
C PHE A 11 -10.55 1.22 9.23
N GLY A 12 -9.82 2.29 9.48
CA GLY A 12 -10.09 3.17 10.60
C GLY A 12 -9.67 4.59 10.29
N VAL A 13 -10.30 5.55 10.95
CA VAL A 13 -9.92 6.97 10.92
C VAL A 13 -9.13 7.28 12.17
N LEU A 14 -7.89 7.70 12.01
CA LEU A 14 -7.11 8.32 13.08
C LEU A 14 -7.42 9.82 13.05
N PRO A 15 -8.12 10.38 14.07
CA PRO A 15 -8.54 11.78 14.03
C PRO A 15 -7.38 12.77 13.99
N ASP A 16 -6.23 12.36 14.49
CA ASP A 16 -4.99 13.13 14.49
C ASP A 16 -4.16 13.00 13.19
N CYS A 17 -4.55 12.12 12.25
CA CYS A 17 -3.92 11.99 10.92
C CYS A 17 -4.71 12.77 9.87
N GLN A 18 -4.43 14.07 9.73
CA GLN A 18 -5.25 14.94 8.89
C GLN A 18 -4.48 16.16 8.38
N PHE A 19 -5.02 16.74 7.31
CA PHE A 19 -4.74 18.13 6.94
C PHE A 19 -5.80 19.07 7.51
N ALA A 20 -5.40 20.30 7.78
CA ALA A 20 -6.31 21.40 8.13
C ALA A 20 -5.82 22.69 7.50
N LEU A 21 -6.74 23.62 7.22
CA LEU A 21 -6.42 24.95 6.69
C LEU A 21 -7.08 26.03 7.55
N PHE A 22 -6.27 27.02 7.90
CA PHE A 22 -6.69 28.30 8.48
C PHE A 22 -6.63 29.38 7.43
N GLU A 23 -7.59 30.31 7.46
CA GLU A 23 -7.66 31.49 6.60
C GLU A 23 -8.10 32.71 7.39
N SER A 24 -7.45 33.85 7.17
CA SER A 24 -7.87 35.14 7.69
C SER A 24 -7.67 36.28 6.68
N ASP A 25 -8.64 37.18 6.59
CA ASP A 25 -8.54 38.45 5.82
C ASP A 25 -8.24 39.67 6.71
N GLY A 26 -7.91 39.44 7.98
CA GLY A 26 -7.70 40.46 9.00
C GLY A 26 -8.98 41.02 9.62
N ARG A 27 -10.17 40.60 9.14
CA ARG A 27 -11.49 40.99 9.68
C ARG A 27 -12.28 39.81 10.19
N SER A 28 -12.15 38.70 9.50
CA SER A 28 -12.74 37.40 9.81
C SER A 28 -11.69 36.32 9.69
N GLN A 29 -11.87 35.23 10.41
CA GLN A 29 -11.02 34.06 10.34
C GLN A 29 -11.85 32.80 10.38
N ARG A 30 -11.31 31.73 9.80
CA ARG A 30 -11.90 30.40 9.83
C ARG A 30 -10.81 29.32 9.78
N ALA A 31 -11.08 28.20 10.39
CA ALA A 31 -10.25 27.00 10.27
C ALA A 31 -11.13 25.80 10.02
N HIS A 32 -10.70 24.91 9.14
CA HIS A 32 -11.37 23.67 8.85
C HIS A 32 -10.37 22.52 8.84
N ALA A 33 -10.72 21.43 9.56
CA ALA A 33 -10.14 20.13 9.31
C ALA A 33 -10.58 19.68 7.91
N LEU A 34 -9.64 19.20 7.10
CA LEU A 34 -9.91 18.71 5.75
C LEU A 34 -10.30 17.22 5.76
N ALA A 35 -10.63 16.71 6.94
CA ALA A 35 -11.25 15.43 7.20
C ALA A 35 -12.69 15.64 7.66
N VAL A 36 -13.53 14.63 7.47
CA VAL A 36 -14.94 14.66 7.90
C VAL A 36 -15.19 13.56 8.91
N LYS A 37 -16.20 13.76 9.79
CA LYS A 37 -16.68 12.67 10.63
C LYS A 37 -17.20 11.53 9.77
N PRO A 38 -16.87 10.28 10.08
CA PRO A 38 -17.56 9.15 9.51
C PRO A 38 -19.06 9.26 9.77
N GLY A 39 -19.90 8.97 8.76
CA GLY A 39 -21.35 8.87 8.95
C GLY A 39 -21.68 7.71 9.89
N ALA A 40 -22.86 7.77 10.52
CA ALA A 40 -23.34 6.71 11.40
C ALA A 40 -23.46 5.33 10.71
N ASP A 41 -23.53 5.32 9.38
CA ASP A 41 -23.61 4.11 8.55
C ASP A 41 -22.22 3.63 8.05
N ALA A 42 -21.14 4.31 8.44
CA ALA A 42 -19.78 3.96 8.02
C ALA A 42 -19.15 2.80 8.83
N SER A 43 -19.93 2.15 9.69
CA SER A 43 -19.50 0.92 10.37
C SER A 43 -19.66 -0.26 9.41
N SER A 44 -18.61 -0.62 8.69
CA SER A 44 -18.47 -1.99 8.18
C SER A 44 -18.37 -2.91 9.40
N PRO A 45 -19.14 -4.00 9.47
CA PRO A 45 -19.02 -5.00 10.56
C PRO A 45 -17.62 -5.64 10.63
N GLU A 46 -16.83 -5.52 9.57
CA GLU A 46 -15.47 -6.06 9.41
C GLU A 46 -14.38 -5.06 9.82
N ALA A 47 -14.68 -3.78 9.83
CA ALA A 47 -13.79 -2.79 10.43
C ALA A 47 -14.03 -2.77 11.95
N GLY A 48 -13.03 -3.07 12.73
CA GLY A 48 -13.08 -2.89 14.19
C GLY A 48 -13.71 -1.55 14.59
N GLU A 49 -14.00 -1.32 15.87
CA GLU A 49 -14.69 -0.09 16.29
C GLU A 49 -14.04 1.13 15.65
N PRO A 50 -14.78 1.93 14.85
CA PRO A 50 -14.22 3.09 14.17
C PRO A 50 -13.66 4.03 15.24
N LEU A 51 -12.40 4.43 15.08
CA LEU A 51 -11.82 5.45 15.94
C LEU A 51 -12.68 6.71 15.83
N GLN A 52 -13.15 7.20 16.98
CA GLN A 52 -14.08 8.32 17.01
C GLN A 52 -13.42 9.57 16.44
N ALA A 53 -14.02 10.17 15.42
CA ALA A 53 -13.64 11.52 14.99
C ALA A 53 -14.01 12.53 16.08
N TRP A 54 -13.21 13.60 16.20
CA TRP A 54 -13.46 14.63 17.19
C TRP A 54 -14.73 15.46 16.86
N ASP A 55 -15.37 16.02 17.88
CA ASP A 55 -16.65 16.73 17.74
C ASP A 55 -16.58 17.95 16.83
N TRP A 56 -15.44 18.59 16.75
CA TRP A 56 -15.21 19.78 15.92
C TRP A 56 -14.93 19.48 14.43
N TYR A 57 -14.86 18.21 14.02
CA TYR A 57 -14.77 17.87 12.61
C TYR A 57 -16.04 18.25 11.85
N PRO A 58 -15.93 18.65 10.56
CA PRO A 58 -17.09 18.85 9.73
C PRO A 58 -17.99 17.59 9.67
N ALA A 59 -19.29 17.79 9.73
CA ALA A 59 -20.22 16.67 9.61
C ALA A 59 -20.17 16.06 8.20
N SER A 60 -20.20 14.73 8.14
CA SER A 60 -20.33 14.00 6.87
C SER A 60 -21.81 13.93 6.47
N THR A 61 -22.33 14.99 5.84
CA THR A 61 -23.68 14.98 5.25
C THR A 61 -23.60 15.40 3.79
N ALA A 62 -24.48 14.84 2.96
CA ALA A 62 -24.55 15.18 1.52
C ALA A 62 -24.81 16.68 1.29
N ASP A 63 -25.48 17.33 2.22
CA ASP A 63 -25.82 18.76 2.14
C ASP A 63 -24.68 19.69 2.60
N GLN A 64 -23.58 19.13 3.09
CA GLN A 64 -22.42 19.88 3.61
C GLN A 64 -21.14 19.48 2.89
N SER A 65 -21.22 19.19 1.60
CA SER A 65 -20.04 18.94 0.78
C SER A 65 -19.09 20.14 0.85
N THR A 66 -17.83 19.86 1.19
CA THR A 66 -16.77 20.87 1.24
C THR A 66 -15.91 20.85 -0.02
N GLY A 67 -16.35 20.14 -1.08
CA GLY A 67 -15.63 20.13 -2.34
C GLY A 67 -15.88 18.90 -3.20
N THR A 68 -15.05 18.76 -4.21
CA THR A 68 -15.07 17.65 -5.16
C THR A 68 -13.79 16.84 -5.09
N TYR A 69 -13.93 15.53 -5.30
CA TYR A 69 -12.82 14.60 -5.41
C TYR A 69 -12.83 13.92 -6.77
N ALA A 70 -11.68 13.81 -7.40
CA ALA A 70 -11.49 13.08 -8.64
C ALA A 70 -10.24 12.19 -8.52
N ALA A 71 -10.28 11.02 -9.15
CA ALA A 71 -9.15 10.10 -9.18
C ALA A 71 -8.89 9.58 -10.59
N ARG A 72 -7.62 9.52 -10.92
CA ARG A 72 -7.06 8.83 -12.09
C ARG A 72 -5.72 8.24 -11.65
N TYR A 73 -5.76 7.01 -11.21
CA TYR A 73 -4.60 6.37 -10.59
C TYR A 73 -3.30 6.57 -11.41
N PRO A 74 -2.15 6.93 -10.80
CA PRO A 74 -1.90 7.10 -9.35
C PRO A 74 -2.16 8.52 -8.82
N LEU A 75 -2.90 9.34 -9.52
CA LEU A 75 -3.22 10.72 -9.18
C LEU A 75 -4.62 10.84 -8.58
N SER A 76 -4.76 11.73 -7.61
CA SER A 76 -6.06 12.20 -7.15
C SER A 76 -6.05 13.70 -6.94
N TRP A 77 -7.22 14.32 -7.06
CA TRP A 77 -7.42 15.75 -6.89
C TRP A 77 -8.58 16.01 -5.94
N THR A 78 -8.34 16.87 -4.98
CA THR A 78 -9.39 17.42 -4.12
C THR A 78 -9.45 18.91 -4.35
N HIS A 79 -10.66 19.43 -4.57
CA HIS A 79 -10.92 20.85 -4.72
C HIS A 79 -11.96 21.27 -3.67
N TYR A 80 -11.59 22.17 -2.76
CA TYR A 80 -12.44 22.65 -1.70
C TYR A 80 -13.21 23.88 -2.18
N GLU A 81 -14.53 23.83 -2.16
CA GLU A 81 -15.43 24.86 -2.67
C GLU A 81 -16.35 25.38 -1.58
N GLY A 82 -16.55 26.70 -1.50
CA GLY A 82 -17.50 27.33 -0.59
C GLY A 82 -17.10 27.31 0.90
N VAL A 83 -15.89 26.82 1.21
CA VAL A 83 -15.37 26.75 2.58
C VAL A 83 -14.46 27.93 2.90
N PHE A 84 -13.61 28.30 1.95
CA PHE A 84 -12.60 29.36 2.05
C PHE A 84 -12.87 30.46 1.03
N ASP A 85 -12.36 31.67 1.28
CA ASP A 85 -12.28 32.73 0.27
C ASP A 85 -11.14 32.45 -0.72
N ALA A 86 -10.09 31.76 -0.28
CA ALA A 86 -9.04 31.23 -1.14
C ALA A 86 -9.53 30.05 -2.00
N GLU A 87 -9.02 29.92 -3.21
CA GLU A 87 -9.10 28.69 -3.97
C GLU A 87 -8.09 27.68 -3.40
N VAL A 88 -8.60 26.52 -2.96
CA VAL A 88 -7.80 25.49 -2.28
C VAL A 88 -7.90 24.18 -3.05
N ARG A 89 -6.77 23.69 -3.51
CA ARG A 89 -6.67 22.42 -4.25
C ARG A 89 -5.53 21.58 -3.70
N CYS A 90 -5.72 20.26 -3.73
CA CYS A 90 -4.67 19.29 -3.44
C CYS A 90 -4.60 18.29 -4.60
N GLU A 91 -3.41 18.09 -5.15
CA GLU A 91 -3.08 16.95 -6.00
C GLU A 91 -2.25 15.97 -5.17
N ALA A 92 -2.68 14.70 -5.08
CA ALA A 92 -1.95 13.68 -4.35
C ALA A 92 -1.57 12.52 -5.27
N PHE A 93 -0.35 11.99 -5.09
CA PHE A 93 0.16 10.86 -5.88
C PHE A 93 1.35 10.17 -5.23
N SER A 94 1.67 8.99 -5.75
CA SER A 94 2.94 8.28 -5.55
C SER A 94 3.62 8.05 -6.91
N PRO A 95 4.96 7.87 -6.98
CA PRO A 95 5.69 7.73 -8.23
C PRO A 95 5.52 6.35 -8.85
N VAL A 96 4.29 5.97 -9.19
CA VAL A 96 3.98 4.73 -9.90
C VAL A 96 4.21 4.96 -11.38
N LEU A 97 5.33 4.45 -11.89
CA LEU A 97 5.83 4.73 -13.25
C LEU A 97 6.11 3.40 -13.97
N PRO A 98 5.45 3.13 -15.10
CA PRO A 98 5.68 1.91 -15.88
C PRO A 98 7.16 1.73 -16.26
N GLY A 99 7.68 0.53 -16.02
CA GLY A 99 9.07 0.17 -16.31
C GLY A 99 10.12 0.78 -15.37
N ASP A 100 9.73 1.64 -14.45
CA ASP A 100 10.62 2.19 -13.42
C ASP A 100 10.50 1.38 -12.12
N TYR A 101 11.33 0.37 -11.98
CA TYR A 101 11.34 -0.55 -10.84
C TYR A 101 11.96 0.04 -9.58
N GLN A 102 12.63 1.17 -9.70
CA GLN A 102 13.18 1.90 -8.56
C GLN A 102 12.11 2.80 -7.96
N ARG A 103 11.62 3.80 -8.71
CA ARG A 103 10.70 4.80 -8.17
C ARG A 103 9.33 4.23 -7.83
N SER A 104 8.84 3.25 -8.62
CA SER A 104 7.58 2.55 -8.30
C SER A 104 7.64 1.75 -6.99
N SER A 105 8.84 1.52 -6.42
CA SER A 105 9.00 0.87 -5.11
C SER A 105 9.06 1.84 -3.93
N TYR A 106 9.10 3.14 -4.17
CA TYR A 106 9.33 4.12 -3.10
C TYR A 106 8.14 4.23 -2.15
N PRO A 107 8.36 4.11 -0.84
CA PRO A 107 7.33 4.26 0.18
C PRO A 107 7.09 5.73 0.48
N VAL A 108 6.35 6.41 -0.41
CA VAL A 108 6.13 7.85 -0.34
C VAL A 108 4.80 8.27 -0.92
N ALA A 109 4.13 9.21 -0.27
CA ALA A 109 2.97 9.93 -0.78
C ALA A 109 3.30 11.42 -0.88
N VAL A 110 3.00 12.00 -2.02
CA VAL A 110 3.23 13.42 -2.32
C VAL A 110 1.87 14.12 -2.39
N PHE A 111 1.75 15.23 -1.68
CA PHE A 111 0.57 16.12 -1.67
C PHE A 111 1.02 17.50 -2.12
N VAL A 112 0.55 17.95 -3.26
CA VAL A 112 0.85 19.29 -3.79
C VAL A 112 -0.38 20.15 -3.57
N TRP A 113 -0.29 21.02 -2.57
CA TRP A 113 -1.34 21.98 -2.25
C TRP A 113 -1.15 23.24 -3.07
N THR A 114 -2.20 23.68 -3.75
CA THR A 114 -2.25 24.96 -4.45
C THR A 114 -3.24 25.86 -3.72
N LEU A 115 -2.72 26.95 -3.17
CA LEU A 115 -3.48 28.02 -2.53
C LEU A 115 -3.43 29.25 -3.42
N ARG A 116 -4.59 29.81 -3.79
CA ARG A 116 -4.68 31.02 -4.60
C ARG A 116 -5.62 32.03 -3.95
N ASN A 117 -5.23 33.28 -3.91
CA ASN A 117 -6.08 34.37 -3.44
C ASN A 117 -6.82 35.04 -4.63
N PRO A 118 -8.09 34.70 -4.90
CA PRO A 118 -8.89 35.36 -5.94
C PRO A 118 -9.53 36.68 -5.47
N THR A 119 -9.38 37.04 -4.20
CA THR A 119 -10.06 38.20 -3.61
C THR A 119 -9.31 39.50 -3.87
N GLY A 120 -9.93 40.65 -3.53
CA GLY A 120 -9.29 41.97 -3.61
C GLY A 120 -8.51 42.37 -2.35
N ARG A 121 -8.24 41.46 -1.41
CA ARG A 121 -7.57 41.71 -0.12
C ARG A 121 -6.51 40.65 0.11
N PRO A 122 -5.44 40.95 0.86
CA PRO A 122 -4.50 39.94 1.30
C PRO A 122 -5.18 38.90 2.18
N LEU A 123 -4.76 37.64 2.06
CA LEU A 123 -5.17 36.49 2.89
C LEU A 123 -3.95 35.95 3.63
N ASP A 124 -4.10 35.77 4.93
CA ASP A 124 -3.16 35.02 5.75
C ASP A 124 -3.67 33.56 5.82
N LEU A 125 -2.83 32.60 5.41
CA LEU A 125 -3.18 31.20 5.28
C LEU A 125 -2.20 30.34 6.07
N SER A 126 -2.69 29.26 6.67
CA SER A 126 -1.86 28.24 7.32
C SER A 126 -2.36 26.85 6.99
N LEU A 127 -1.53 26.05 6.31
CA LEU A 127 -1.78 24.66 6.03
C LEU A 127 -1.07 23.78 7.07
N MET A 128 -1.84 23.02 7.83
CA MET A 128 -1.33 22.10 8.85
C MET A 128 -1.46 20.64 8.35
N LEU A 129 -0.43 19.84 8.60
CA LEU A 129 -0.49 18.38 8.59
C LEU A 129 -0.21 17.87 10.00
N SER A 130 -1.08 17.05 10.52
CA SER A 130 -0.87 16.28 11.76
C SER A 130 -0.85 14.77 11.45
N TRP A 131 -0.06 14.01 12.21
CA TRP A 131 0.10 12.58 12.02
C TRP A 131 0.48 11.85 13.29
N ARG A 132 -0.13 10.70 13.53
CA ARG A 132 0.18 9.82 14.66
C ARG A 132 1.43 9.01 14.40
N ASN A 133 2.24 8.83 15.43
CA ASN A 133 3.31 7.85 15.38
C ASN A 133 2.70 6.44 15.52
N THR A 134 2.66 5.71 14.41
CA THR A 134 2.12 4.34 14.34
C THR A 134 3.22 3.29 14.25
N ILE A 135 4.47 3.66 14.57
CA ILE A 135 5.58 2.70 14.56
C ILE A 135 5.35 1.62 15.62
N GLY A 136 5.46 0.36 15.20
CA GLY A 136 5.25 -0.79 16.05
C GLY A 136 3.79 -1.29 16.14
N TRP A 137 2.86 -0.67 15.40
CA TRP A 137 1.46 -1.07 15.40
C TRP A 137 1.19 -2.33 14.58
N PHE A 138 1.95 -2.54 13.52
CA PHE A 138 1.68 -3.58 12.53
C PHE A 138 2.85 -4.55 12.43
N THR A 139 2.55 -5.83 12.55
CA THR A 139 3.48 -6.92 12.32
C THR A 139 2.71 -8.09 11.73
N ASN A 140 3.32 -8.78 10.78
CA ASN A 140 2.82 -10.03 10.23
C ASN A 140 3.31 -11.24 11.05
N THR A 141 4.10 -11.00 12.07
CA THR A 141 4.63 -12.04 12.94
C THR A 141 3.61 -12.35 14.01
N ASP A 142 2.79 -13.37 13.81
CA ASP A 142 2.09 -14.00 14.91
C ASP A 142 3.02 -15.04 15.54
N ALA A 143 3.26 -14.89 16.84
CA ALA A 143 4.10 -15.82 17.61
C ALA A 143 3.49 -17.23 17.71
N SER A 144 2.22 -17.41 17.39
CA SER A 144 1.53 -18.70 17.48
C SER A 144 1.61 -19.54 16.20
N ALA A 145 2.02 -19.04 15.08
CA ALA A 145 2.26 -19.67 13.76
C ALA A 145 1.47 -20.97 13.43
N GLU A 146 0.52 -21.36 14.27
CA GLU A 146 -0.36 -22.52 14.02
C GLU A 146 -1.48 -22.05 13.10
N VAL A 147 -1.45 -22.52 11.86
CA VAL A 147 -2.57 -22.35 10.96
C VAL A 147 -3.74 -23.15 11.51
N HIS A 148 -4.73 -22.46 12.03
CA HIS A 148 -6.00 -23.08 12.39
C HIS A 148 -6.83 -23.28 11.13
N PHE A 149 -7.43 -24.45 10.99
CA PHE A 149 -8.37 -24.74 9.92
C PHE A 149 -9.79 -24.73 10.48
N ARG A 150 -10.66 -24.03 9.78
CA ARG A 150 -12.10 -24.08 10.04
C ARG A 150 -12.65 -25.46 9.75
N ASP A 151 -13.84 -25.77 10.23
CA ASP A 151 -14.48 -27.07 10.01
C ASP A 151 -14.68 -27.41 8.52
N ASP A 152 -14.74 -26.42 7.65
CA ASP A 152 -14.83 -26.57 6.19
C ASP A 152 -13.47 -26.78 5.51
N GLY A 153 -12.38 -26.82 6.27
CA GLY A 153 -11.01 -26.99 5.78
C GLY A 153 -10.36 -25.71 5.26
N SER A 154 -11.05 -24.57 5.30
CA SER A 154 -10.43 -23.29 4.95
C SER A 154 -9.45 -22.89 6.07
N PRO A 155 -8.27 -22.33 5.71
CA PRO A 155 -7.36 -21.82 6.73
C PRO A 155 -7.92 -20.56 7.37
N GLU A 156 -7.65 -20.41 8.66
CA GLU A 156 -8.00 -19.22 9.42
C GLU A 156 -6.75 -18.37 9.62
N HIS A 157 -6.84 -17.10 9.26
CA HIS A 157 -5.78 -16.15 9.52
C HIS A 157 -5.77 -15.78 10.99
N ASN A 158 -4.63 -15.90 11.62
CA ASN A 158 -4.43 -15.48 13.00
C ASN A 158 -3.46 -14.29 13.03
N TYR A 159 -3.97 -13.13 12.62
CA TYR A 159 -3.23 -11.89 12.59
C TYR A 159 -3.71 -10.97 13.70
N ALA A 160 -2.80 -10.51 14.56
CA ALA A 160 -3.10 -9.63 15.68
C ALA A 160 -2.17 -8.41 15.68
N PRO A 161 -2.53 -7.33 14.97
CA PRO A 161 -1.74 -6.12 14.99
C PRO A 161 -1.70 -5.52 16.39
N ALA A 162 -0.56 -4.97 16.77
CA ALA A 162 -0.37 -4.28 18.06
C ALA A 162 -0.85 -2.83 17.99
N ILE A 163 -2.08 -2.61 17.53
CA ILE A 163 -2.67 -1.28 17.38
C ILE A 163 -2.64 -0.53 18.71
N GLY A 164 -2.14 0.69 18.70
CA GLY A 164 -2.02 1.51 19.90
C GLY A 164 -0.72 1.28 20.72
N ALA A 165 0.19 0.43 20.25
CA ALA A 165 1.51 0.31 20.88
C ALA A 165 2.24 1.66 20.87
N THR A 166 2.70 2.12 22.04
CA THR A 166 3.30 3.47 22.17
C THR A 166 4.69 3.45 22.77
N SER A 167 5.07 2.37 23.45
CA SER A 167 6.31 2.33 24.22
C SER A 167 7.56 2.54 23.36
N GLY A 168 8.36 3.54 23.74
CA GLY A 168 9.63 3.86 23.09
C GLY A 168 9.52 4.65 21.79
N GLN A 169 8.32 5.08 21.41
CA GLN A 169 8.14 5.98 20.26
C GLN A 169 8.72 7.36 20.57
N ARG A 170 9.18 8.07 19.53
CA ARG A 170 9.74 9.40 19.61
C ARG A 170 9.47 10.16 18.31
N ASN A 171 9.16 11.46 18.43
CA ASN A 171 9.08 12.35 17.28
C ASN A 171 10.20 13.40 17.40
N ARG A 172 10.89 13.69 16.31
CA ARG A 172 11.96 14.69 16.29
C ARG A 172 11.86 15.60 15.09
N TRP A 173 12.16 16.88 15.31
CA TRP A 173 12.24 17.85 14.21
C TRP A 173 13.48 17.62 13.37
N VAL A 174 13.34 17.78 12.05
CA VAL A 174 14.42 17.74 11.06
C VAL A 174 14.47 19.06 10.32
N ASP A 175 15.68 19.60 10.21
CA ASP A 175 15.99 20.85 9.53
C ASP A 175 17.25 20.62 8.68
N GLU A 176 17.10 20.20 7.44
CA GLU A 176 18.18 19.84 6.53
C GLU A 176 18.09 20.64 5.24
N GLY A 177 18.87 21.74 5.18
CA GLY A 177 18.83 22.64 4.03
C GLY A 177 17.45 23.26 3.82
N THR A 178 16.82 22.94 2.70
CA THR A 178 15.45 23.39 2.41
C THR A 178 14.38 22.48 3.00
N LEU A 179 14.69 21.23 3.32
CA LEU A 179 13.75 20.29 3.92
C LEU A 179 13.49 20.65 5.38
N LYS A 180 12.24 20.76 5.74
CA LYS A 180 11.74 20.93 7.10
C LYS A 180 10.71 19.85 7.37
N GLY A 181 10.83 19.15 8.51
CA GLY A 181 9.91 18.04 8.76
C GLY A 181 9.98 17.47 10.17
N VAL A 182 9.13 16.50 10.43
CA VAL A 182 9.13 15.71 11.66
C VAL A 182 9.30 14.23 11.30
N VAL A 183 10.29 13.60 11.92
CA VAL A 183 10.48 12.14 11.86
C VAL A 183 9.81 11.52 13.06
N LEU A 184 8.94 10.53 12.81
CA LEU A 184 8.28 9.71 13.81
C LEU A 184 8.96 8.35 13.80
N GLU A 185 9.49 7.92 14.93
CA GLU A 185 10.29 6.70 15.03
C GLU A 185 9.97 5.91 16.29
N GLY A 186 10.37 4.64 16.30
CA GLY A 186 10.29 3.75 17.45
C GLY A 186 11.67 3.27 17.90
N ASN A 187 11.69 2.26 18.74
CA ASN A 187 12.91 1.52 19.06
C ASN A 187 13.29 0.64 17.86
N LEU A 188 14.57 0.55 17.58
CA LEU A 188 15.12 -0.36 16.58
C LEU A 188 15.89 -1.49 17.29
N SER A 189 15.59 -2.73 16.96
CA SER A 189 16.36 -3.91 17.38
C SER A 189 17.52 -4.20 16.41
N GLN A 190 18.39 -5.12 16.79
CA GLN A 190 19.45 -5.63 15.91
C GLN A 190 19.39 -7.15 15.90
N PRO A 191 19.02 -7.79 14.80
CA PRO A 191 18.56 -7.18 13.52
C PRO A 191 17.24 -6.42 13.70
N ILE A 192 16.96 -5.51 12.75
CA ILE A 192 15.70 -4.76 12.73
C ILE A 192 14.53 -5.72 12.51
N ALA A 193 13.44 -5.51 13.24
CA ALA A 193 12.25 -6.33 13.15
C ALA A 193 11.16 -5.65 12.31
N GLU A 194 10.16 -6.40 11.88
CA GLU A 194 8.98 -5.87 11.20
C GLU A 194 8.25 -4.85 12.09
N GLY A 195 7.64 -3.86 11.46
CA GLY A 195 6.96 -2.75 12.16
C GLY A 195 7.91 -1.72 12.77
N GLN A 196 9.21 -1.98 12.77
CA GLN A 196 10.22 -1.01 13.22
C GLN A 196 10.72 -0.17 12.04
N GLY A 197 11.00 1.10 12.32
CA GLY A 197 11.45 2.05 11.32
C GLY A 197 11.04 3.47 11.62
N GLN A 198 10.75 4.25 10.58
CA GLN A 198 10.42 5.67 10.66
C GLN A 198 9.33 6.07 9.66
N TRP A 199 8.53 7.08 10.08
CA TRP A 199 7.79 7.96 9.17
C TRP A 199 8.50 9.30 9.11
N CYS A 200 8.34 10.03 8.00
CA CYS A 200 8.74 11.43 7.88
C CYS A 200 7.62 12.24 7.24
N LEU A 201 7.19 13.29 7.94
CA LEU A 201 6.32 14.35 7.41
C LEU A 201 7.22 15.50 7.02
N ALA A 202 7.26 15.91 5.76
CA ALA A 202 8.19 16.92 5.31
C ALA A 202 7.58 17.87 4.28
N THR A 203 8.12 19.08 4.25
CA THR A 203 7.90 20.12 3.25
C THR A 203 9.19 20.85 2.95
N ILE A 204 9.17 21.80 2.03
CA ILE A 204 10.34 22.63 1.70
C ILE A 204 10.16 24.07 2.17
N GLN A 205 11.24 24.67 2.69
CA GLN A 205 11.29 26.10 2.95
C GLN A 205 11.28 26.87 1.63
N GLN A 206 10.34 27.79 1.50
CA GLN A 206 10.17 28.65 0.33
C GLN A 206 10.19 30.12 0.76
N PRO A 207 10.49 31.07 -0.15
CA PRO A 207 10.36 32.49 0.15
C PRO A 207 8.91 32.86 0.52
N GLY A 208 8.76 33.72 1.53
CA GLY A 208 7.44 34.17 2.01
C GLY A 208 6.66 33.14 2.83
N VAL A 209 7.27 32.01 3.18
CA VAL A 209 6.66 30.95 3.97
C VAL A 209 7.33 30.82 5.33
N THR A 210 6.54 30.67 6.38
CA THR A 210 6.99 30.31 7.73
C THR A 210 6.54 28.89 8.03
N ILE A 211 7.47 28.02 8.44
CA ILE A 211 7.16 26.65 8.80
C ILE A 211 7.22 26.53 10.31
N GLN A 212 6.11 26.10 10.90
CA GLN A 212 5.98 25.85 12.34
C GLN A 212 6.04 24.34 12.61
N ARG A 213 6.40 24.00 13.82
CA ARG A 213 6.59 22.61 14.27
C ARG A 213 5.86 22.33 15.58
N CYS A 214 5.30 21.15 15.69
CA CYS A 214 4.89 20.55 16.94
C CYS A 214 5.34 19.08 16.91
N SER A 215 6.52 18.78 17.47
CA SER A 215 7.07 17.43 17.43
C SER A 215 6.34 16.50 18.40
N ARG A 216 5.57 17.04 19.35
CA ARG A 216 4.85 16.24 20.33
C ARG A 216 3.57 16.91 20.79
N TRP A 217 2.47 16.23 20.63
CA TRP A 217 1.20 16.50 21.27
C TRP A 217 0.47 15.19 21.56
N ASN A 218 -0.48 15.21 22.49
CA ASN A 218 -1.16 14.00 22.96
C ASN A 218 -2.51 13.80 22.25
N PRO A 219 -2.65 12.81 21.37
CA PRO A 219 -3.89 12.54 20.63
C PRO A 219 -4.93 11.75 21.41
N ALA A 220 -4.65 11.34 22.67
CA ALA A 220 -5.61 10.60 23.49
C ALA A 220 -6.81 11.42 23.94
N GLY A 221 -6.73 12.76 23.84
CA GLY A 221 -7.81 13.69 24.16
C GLY A 221 -8.71 13.97 22.98
N ASP A 222 -9.32 15.16 23.00
CA ASP A 222 -10.23 15.65 21.98
C ASP A 222 -9.53 16.47 20.86
N GLY A 223 -8.21 16.49 20.83
CA GLY A 223 -7.39 17.20 19.84
C GLY A 223 -7.36 18.71 20.00
N ARG A 224 -8.03 19.29 21.00
CA ARG A 224 -8.07 20.74 21.22
C ARG A 224 -6.71 21.32 21.61
N GLU A 225 -5.80 20.51 22.15
CA GLU A 225 -4.42 20.91 22.39
C GLU A 225 -3.75 21.51 21.14
N LEU A 226 -4.03 20.94 19.97
CA LEU A 226 -3.53 21.42 18.68
C LEU A 226 -4.50 22.41 18.03
N TRP A 227 -5.81 22.12 18.09
CA TRP A 227 -6.85 22.80 17.32
C TRP A 227 -7.16 24.22 17.82
N ASP A 228 -7.15 24.46 19.13
CA ASP A 228 -7.60 25.73 19.67
C ASP A 228 -6.71 26.90 19.26
N SER A 229 -5.38 26.73 19.26
CA SER A 229 -4.45 27.76 18.75
C SER A 229 -4.57 27.90 17.23
N PHE A 230 -4.71 26.80 16.51
CA PHE A 230 -4.84 26.82 15.05
C PHE A 230 -6.08 27.59 14.59
N CYS A 231 -7.20 27.49 15.30
CA CYS A 231 -8.42 28.25 15.00
C CYS A 231 -8.29 29.76 15.22
N VAL A 232 -7.36 30.19 16.08
CA VAL A 232 -7.23 31.59 16.45
C VAL A 232 -6.41 32.38 15.44
N ASP A 233 -5.26 31.85 15.02
CA ASP A 233 -4.31 32.56 14.18
C ASP A 233 -3.53 31.66 13.21
N GLY A 234 -3.96 30.41 13.05
CA GLY A 234 -3.27 29.43 12.21
C GLY A 234 -1.95 28.92 12.77
N SER A 235 -1.63 29.26 14.02
CA SER A 235 -0.42 28.77 14.68
C SER A 235 -0.65 27.39 15.32
N ILE A 236 0.45 26.65 15.48
CA ILE A 236 0.46 25.42 16.25
C ILE A 236 1.39 25.56 17.45
N PRO A 237 1.18 24.82 18.56
CA PRO A 237 2.07 24.87 19.71
C PRO A 237 3.51 24.57 19.28
N ASP A 238 4.46 25.49 19.57
CA ASP A 238 5.88 25.24 19.30
C ASP A 238 6.42 24.20 20.28
N SER A 239 6.50 22.96 19.84
CA SER A 239 7.07 21.86 20.60
C SER A 239 8.24 21.25 19.84
N ASN A 240 9.38 21.18 20.51
CA ASN A 240 10.57 20.44 20.05
C ASN A 240 10.97 19.43 21.12
N ASN A 241 10.04 18.58 21.52
CA ASN A 241 10.20 17.59 22.57
C ASN A 241 10.37 16.20 21.95
N ASP A 242 11.58 15.68 21.98
CA ASP A 242 11.97 14.39 21.42
C ASP A 242 12.06 13.27 22.47
N ARG A 243 11.47 13.47 23.66
CA ARG A 243 11.42 12.44 24.71
C ARG A 243 10.68 11.19 24.21
N ARG A 244 11.20 10.01 24.51
CA ARG A 244 10.51 8.76 24.20
C ARG A 244 9.25 8.60 25.03
N SER A 245 8.25 7.97 24.42
CA SER A 245 6.98 7.65 25.04
C SER A 245 7.09 6.45 26.00
N GLY A 246 6.25 6.44 27.01
CA GLY A 246 5.97 5.27 27.83
C GLY A 246 4.88 4.38 27.24
N ALA A 247 4.49 3.35 27.98
CA ALA A 247 3.24 2.64 27.73
C ALA A 247 2.07 3.64 27.93
N ASP A 248 1.04 3.51 27.14
CA ASP A 248 -0.16 4.35 27.18
C ASP A 248 0.09 5.87 27.03
N ASP A 249 1.19 6.24 26.36
CA ASP A 249 1.58 7.62 26.08
C ASP A 249 1.62 7.87 24.55
N PRO A 250 0.47 7.94 23.87
CA PRO A 250 0.42 8.08 22.43
C PRO A 250 0.99 9.41 21.99
N LEU A 251 1.68 9.40 20.85
CA LEU A 251 2.34 10.55 20.28
C LEU A 251 1.79 10.89 18.90
N SER A 252 1.51 12.17 18.71
CA SER A 252 1.34 12.76 17.39
C SER A 252 2.30 13.92 17.18
N ALA A 253 2.55 14.25 15.93
CA ALA A 253 3.31 15.41 15.52
C ALA A 253 2.49 16.24 14.54
N ALA A 254 2.83 17.52 14.43
CA ALA A 254 2.27 18.39 13.40
C ALA A 254 3.34 19.32 12.83
N LEU A 255 3.15 19.72 11.59
CA LEU A 255 3.83 20.84 10.96
C LEU A 255 2.79 21.77 10.34
N ALA A 256 3.03 23.07 10.33
CA ALA A 256 2.18 24.04 9.67
C ALA A 256 3.00 24.97 8.78
N VAL A 257 2.45 25.26 7.60
CA VAL A 257 3.06 26.13 6.59
C VAL A 257 2.21 27.37 6.48
N GLN A 258 2.71 28.49 7.03
CA GLN A 258 2.04 29.78 7.00
C GLN A 258 2.55 30.63 5.85
N CYS A 259 1.64 31.28 5.16
CA CYS A 259 1.93 32.24 4.10
C CYS A 259 0.92 33.37 4.08
N ARG A 260 1.30 34.48 3.45
CA ARG A 260 0.42 35.58 3.11
C ARG A 260 0.38 35.72 1.61
N LEU A 261 -0.82 35.73 1.05
CA LEU A 261 -1.04 35.91 -0.39
C LEU A 261 -1.70 37.25 -0.67
N ASP A 262 -1.08 38.08 -1.46
CA ASP A 262 -1.68 39.30 -1.97
C ASP A 262 -2.75 38.97 -3.06
N PRO A 263 -3.65 39.91 -3.38
CA PRO A 263 -4.67 39.68 -4.41
C PRO A 263 -4.12 39.13 -5.74
N GLY A 264 -4.63 37.99 -6.17
CA GLY A 264 -4.24 37.31 -7.40
C GLY A 264 -3.02 36.39 -7.27
N GLU A 265 -2.33 36.38 -6.14
CA GLU A 265 -1.19 35.50 -5.90
C GLU A 265 -1.60 34.04 -5.71
N SER A 266 -0.67 33.15 -6.01
CA SER A 266 -0.81 31.71 -5.82
C SER A 266 0.49 31.12 -5.29
N LEU A 267 0.37 30.10 -4.44
CA LEU A 267 1.51 29.37 -3.86
C LEU A 267 1.26 27.86 -3.98
N GLU A 268 2.27 27.11 -4.42
CA GLU A 268 2.30 25.66 -4.36
C GLU A 268 3.12 25.21 -3.15
N ILE A 269 2.55 24.32 -2.33
CA ILE A 269 3.15 23.77 -1.12
C ILE A 269 3.23 22.26 -1.29
N PRO A 270 4.38 21.70 -1.67
CA PRO A 270 4.58 20.26 -1.65
C PRO A 270 4.74 19.77 -0.20
N VAL A 271 3.95 18.80 0.17
CA VAL A 271 4.04 18.07 1.44
C VAL A 271 4.23 16.60 1.12
N VAL A 272 5.15 15.96 1.81
CA VAL A 272 5.49 14.55 1.60
C VAL A 272 5.31 13.78 2.90
N ILE A 273 4.70 12.61 2.79
CA ILE A 273 4.71 11.59 3.82
C ILE A 273 5.53 10.42 3.27
N SER A 274 6.65 10.10 3.90
CA SER A 274 7.47 8.95 3.57
C SER A 274 7.59 8.01 4.75
N TRP A 275 7.86 6.73 4.46
CA TRP A 275 8.08 5.73 5.51
C TRP A 275 9.23 4.80 5.14
N ASP A 276 9.99 4.41 6.15
CA ASP A 276 11.07 3.44 6.04
C ASP A 276 10.81 2.30 7.04
N LEU A 277 10.12 1.27 6.57
CA LEU A 277 9.76 0.05 7.28
C LEU A 277 10.32 -1.13 6.48
N PRO A 278 11.62 -1.42 6.60
CA PRO A 278 12.35 -2.23 5.63
C PRO A 278 12.00 -3.72 5.62
N VAL A 279 11.49 -4.24 6.74
CA VAL A 279 11.29 -5.68 6.94
C VAL A 279 9.82 -6.05 6.78
N THR A 280 9.57 -7.14 6.07
CA THR A 280 8.33 -7.93 6.16
C THR A 280 8.67 -9.26 6.77
N ALA A 281 8.00 -9.64 7.87
CA ALA A 281 8.13 -10.95 8.49
C ALA A 281 6.94 -11.82 8.11
N PHE A 282 7.14 -13.12 8.14
CA PHE A 282 6.11 -14.13 7.93
C PHE A 282 5.99 -14.98 9.18
N ALA A 283 4.83 -15.55 9.43
CA ALA A 283 4.54 -16.31 10.66
C ALA A 283 5.51 -17.48 10.90
N SER A 284 6.12 -18.02 9.85
CA SER A 284 7.19 -19.03 9.95
C SER A 284 8.49 -18.51 10.60
N GLY A 285 8.59 -17.19 10.87
CA GLY A 285 9.81 -16.53 11.33
C GLY A 285 10.77 -16.15 10.22
N SER A 286 10.48 -16.47 8.95
CA SER A 286 11.25 -15.96 7.82
C SER A 286 10.96 -14.49 7.59
N GLN A 287 11.94 -13.78 7.00
CA GLN A 287 11.83 -12.34 6.75
C GLN A 287 12.31 -12.01 5.34
N ALA A 288 11.75 -10.96 4.78
CA ALA A 288 12.22 -10.37 3.54
C ALA A 288 12.42 -8.86 3.70
N LEU A 289 13.43 -8.33 3.04
CA LEU A 289 13.56 -6.89 2.87
C LEU A 289 12.66 -6.42 1.73
N ARG A 290 12.06 -5.24 1.88
CA ARG A 290 11.22 -4.61 0.86
C ARG A 290 12.08 -4.04 -0.27
N ARG A 291 11.55 -3.96 -1.49
CA ARG A 291 12.29 -3.56 -2.70
C ARG A 291 13.02 -2.23 -2.58
N TYR A 292 12.42 -1.21 -1.99
CA TYR A 292 13.03 0.11 -1.89
C TYR A 292 14.35 0.12 -1.10
N THR A 293 14.60 -0.90 -0.26
CA THR A 293 15.84 -1.00 0.52
C THR A 293 17.08 -1.19 -0.34
N ASP A 294 16.93 -1.66 -1.57
CA ASP A 294 18.04 -1.73 -2.54
C ASP A 294 18.60 -0.34 -2.90
N PHE A 295 17.83 0.71 -2.66
CA PHE A 295 18.16 2.09 -3.05
C PHE A 295 18.45 3.00 -1.85
N PHE A 296 17.81 2.74 -0.71
CA PHE A 296 17.92 3.58 0.48
C PHE A 296 18.60 2.90 1.68
N GLY A 297 18.84 1.57 1.61
CA GLY A 297 19.34 0.80 2.74
C GLY A 297 18.23 0.19 3.58
N SER A 298 18.62 -0.70 4.51
CA SER A 298 17.73 -1.54 5.29
C SER A 298 17.75 -1.23 6.79
N GLU A 299 18.29 -0.08 7.17
CA GLU A 299 18.50 0.29 8.57
C GLU A 299 17.24 0.84 9.25
N GLY A 300 16.16 1.13 8.49
CA GLY A 300 14.92 1.70 9.02
C GLY A 300 15.06 3.15 9.53
N THR A 301 16.07 3.88 9.02
CA THR A 301 16.39 5.26 9.43
C THR A 301 16.48 6.23 8.25
N ASN A 302 15.99 5.84 7.08
CA ASN A 302 16.16 6.54 5.81
C ASN A 302 14.92 7.33 5.37
N SER A 303 13.88 7.44 6.21
CA SER A 303 12.64 8.14 5.84
C SER A 303 12.86 9.58 5.38
N THR A 304 13.82 10.30 5.99
CA THR A 304 14.20 11.66 5.59
C THR A 304 14.85 11.69 4.20
N ALA A 305 15.70 10.71 3.87
CA ALA A 305 16.33 10.62 2.55
C ALA A 305 15.29 10.36 1.45
N ILE A 306 14.31 9.50 1.72
CA ILE A 306 13.17 9.24 0.82
C ILE A 306 12.35 10.53 0.63
N ALA A 307 12.03 11.25 1.73
CA ALA A 307 11.32 12.52 1.66
C ALA A 307 12.08 13.58 0.87
N ALA A 308 13.40 13.67 1.06
CA ALA A 308 14.26 14.64 0.37
C ALA A 308 14.28 14.39 -1.14
N GLU A 309 14.37 13.13 -1.58
CA GLU A 309 14.27 12.78 -2.99
C GLU A 309 12.89 13.13 -3.56
N ALA A 310 11.82 12.82 -2.83
CA ALA A 310 10.48 13.14 -3.27
C ALA A 310 10.24 14.65 -3.39
N LEU A 311 10.67 15.45 -2.42
CA LEU A 311 10.55 16.91 -2.46
C LEU A 311 11.40 17.56 -3.57
N ARG A 312 12.49 16.91 -3.97
CA ARG A 312 13.32 17.36 -5.10
C ARG A 312 12.68 17.02 -6.45
N ASP A 313 12.12 15.82 -6.58
CA ASP A 313 11.80 15.23 -7.89
C ASP A 313 10.29 15.11 -8.18
N TRP A 314 9.39 15.49 -7.24
CA TRP A 314 7.94 15.30 -7.38
C TRP A 314 7.36 15.87 -8.69
N SER A 315 7.83 17.05 -9.11
CA SER A 315 7.32 17.70 -10.32
C SER A 315 7.71 16.94 -11.59
N GLN A 316 8.90 16.34 -11.60
CA GLN A 316 9.34 15.46 -12.69
C GLN A 316 8.53 14.16 -12.71
N TRP A 317 8.31 13.54 -11.56
CA TRP A 317 7.47 12.34 -11.46
C TRP A 317 6.05 12.61 -11.93
N ARG A 318 5.50 13.73 -11.51
CA ARG A 318 4.17 14.18 -11.93
C ARG A 318 4.08 14.33 -13.46
N GLN A 319 5.08 14.95 -14.06
CA GLN A 319 5.18 15.09 -15.52
C GLN A 319 5.30 13.72 -16.22
N GLN A 320 6.08 12.81 -15.68
CA GLN A 320 6.25 11.46 -16.23
C GLN A 320 4.93 10.68 -16.21
N ILE A 321 4.14 10.81 -15.16
CA ILE A 321 2.79 10.21 -15.09
C ILE A 321 1.90 10.77 -16.20
N ASP A 322 1.89 12.09 -16.43
CA ASP A 322 1.10 12.68 -17.52
C ASP A 322 1.56 12.20 -18.88
N VAL A 323 2.86 12.15 -19.13
CA VAL A 323 3.43 11.66 -20.40
C VAL A 323 3.01 10.21 -20.65
N TRP A 324 3.07 9.37 -19.62
CA TRP A 324 2.66 7.98 -19.70
C TRP A 324 1.17 7.84 -20.02
N GLN A 325 0.31 8.61 -19.38
CA GLN A 325 -1.14 8.48 -19.50
C GLN A 325 -1.71 9.13 -20.78
N LYS A 326 -1.03 10.15 -21.27
CA LYS A 326 -1.48 10.96 -22.40
C LYS A 326 -1.94 10.17 -23.63
N PRO A 327 -1.23 9.13 -24.13
CA PRO A 327 -1.65 8.39 -25.31
C PRO A 327 -3.01 7.73 -25.19
N VAL A 328 -3.39 7.29 -23.97
CA VAL A 328 -4.70 6.69 -23.70
C VAL A 328 -5.76 7.78 -23.55
N LEU A 329 -5.45 8.85 -22.81
CA LEU A 329 -6.38 9.96 -22.56
C LEU A 329 -6.80 10.67 -23.84
N GLU A 330 -5.89 10.85 -24.79
CA GLU A 330 -6.16 11.50 -26.08
C GLU A 330 -6.82 10.59 -27.12
N ARG A 331 -6.95 9.29 -26.83
CA ARG A 331 -7.52 8.33 -27.76
C ARG A 331 -9.04 8.42 -27.82
N ARG A 332 -9.55 9.32 -28.65
CA ARG A 332 -10.99 9.60 -28.79
C ARG A 332 -11.84 8.42 -29.30
N THR A 333 -11.22 7.37 -29.83
CA THR A 333 -11.92 6.14 -30.23
C THR A 333 -12.32 5.26 -29.04
N LEU A 334 -11.76 5.51 -27.85
CA LEU A 334 -12.16 4.87 -26.61
C LEU A 334 -13.16 5.78 -25.87
N LEU A 335 -14.20 5.17 -25.31
CA LEU A 335 -15.15 5.86 -24.44
C LEU A 335 -14.41 6.39 -23.19
N GLU A 336 -14.83 7.54 -22.69
CA GLU A 336 -14.21 8.16 -21.52
C GLU A 336 -14.20 7.24 -20.28
N PRO A 337 -15.31 6.57 -19.90
CA PRO A 337 -15.28 5.64 -18.77
C PRO A 337 -14.22 4.54 -18.93
N LEU A 338 -14.05 3.99 -20.13
CA LEU A 338 -13.04 2.98 -20.39
C LEU A 338 -11.61 3.53 -20.22
N ARG A 339 -11.35 4.77 -20.71
CA ARG A 339 -10.04 5.41 -20.52
C ARG A 339 -9.71 5.62 -19.05
N MET A 340 -10.71 5.95 -18.23
CA MET A 340 -10.53 6.10 -16.77
C MET A 340 -10.32 4.75 -16.09
N ALA A 341 -11.12 3.73 -16.44
CA ALA A 341 -10.99 2.38 -15.90
C ALA A 341 -9.59 1.79 -16.16
N LEU A 342 -9.02 1.97 -17.35
CA LEU A 342 -7.67 1.49 -17.68
C LEU A 342 -6.57 1.99 -16.73
N PHE A 343 -6.79 3.11 -16.04
CA PHE A 343 -5.87 3.59 -15.01
C PHE A 343 -6.34 3.23 -13.60
N ASN A 344 -7.62 3.39 -13.32
CA ASN A 344 -8.13 3.21 -11.95
C ASN A 344 -8.09 1.76 -11.49
N GLU A 345 -8.24 0.78 -12.41
CA GLU A 345 -8.07 -0.64 -12.08
C GLU A 345 -6.64 -1.00 -11.63
N LEU A 346 -5.64 -0.18 -11.99
CA LEU A 346 -4.26 -0.37 -11.49
C LEU A 346 -4.14 -0.14 -9.97
N TYR A 347 -5.14 0.48 -9.36
CA TYR A 347 -5.18 0.67 -7.91
C TYR A 347 -5.04 -0.66 -7.16
N ASP A 348 -5.58 -1.74 -7.69
CA ASP A 348 -5.50 -3.08 -7.11
C ASP A 348 -4.04 -3.53 -6.87
N LEU A 349 -3.12 -3.19 -7.76
CA LEU A 349 -1.69 -3.50 -7.58
C LEU A 349 -1.07 -2.89 -6.31
N CYS A 350 -1.73 -1.90 -5.70
CA CYS A 350 -1.27 -1.24 -4.48
C CYS A 350 -2.20 -1.49 -3.29
N SER A 351 -3.50 -1.60 -3.54
CA SER A 351 -4.51 -1.82 -2.48
C SER A 351 -4.68 -3.28 -2.14
N GLY A 352 -4.38 -4.18 -3.07
CA GLY A 352 -4.58 -5.62 -2.95
C GLY A 352 -3.53 -6.36 -2.10
N GLY A 353 -2.70 -5.67 -1.31
CA GLY A 353 -1.71 -6.34 -0.48
C GLY A 353 -0.50 -6.84 -1.27
N SER A 354 0.04 -6.03 -2.16
CA SER A 354 1.23 -6.42 -2.91
C SER A 354 2.46 -6.53 -2.01
N LEU A 355 3.23 -7.57 -2.21
CA LEU A 355 4.53 -7.78 -1.61
C LEU A 355 5.60 -7.74 -2.69
N TRP A 356 6.60 -6.88 -2.50
CA TRP A 356 7.74 -6.76 -3.40
C TRP A 356 9.03 -6.73 -2.60
N THR A 357 9.83 -7.79 -2.76
CA THR A 357 11.08 -7.95 -1.99
C THR A 357 12.26 -7.26 -2.64
N ALA A 358 13.30 -7.03 -1.85
CA ALA A 358 14.61 -6.65 -2.36
C ALA A 358 15.15 -7.67 -3.37
N ALA A 359 16.09 -7.23 -4.20
CA ALA A 359 16.73 -8.07 -5.19
C ALA A 359 17.55 -9.20 -4.55
N SER A 360 17.62 -10.32 -5.25
CA SER A 360 18.50 -11.42 -4.93
C SER A 360 19.21 -11.92 -6.19
N PRO A 361 20.27 -12.76 -6.08
CA PRO A 361 20.91 -13.34 -7.26
C PRO A 361 19.95 -14.08 -8.19
N ASP A 362 18.95 -14.75 -7.62
CA ASP A 362 17.96 -15.54 -8.38
C ASP A 362 16.77 -14.69 -8.87
N ASP A 363 16.52 -13.57 -8.21
CA ASP A 363 15.42 -12.65 -8.52
C ASP A 363 15.95 -11.20 -8.57
N PRO A 364 16.56 -10.75 -9.68
CA PRO A 364 17.21 -9.43 -9.77
C PRO A 364 16.28 -8.23 -9.61
N HIS A 365 14.99 -8.43 -9.83
CA HIS A 365 13.95 -7.43 -9.60
C HIS A 365 13.16 -7.67 -8.31
N GLY A 366 13.62 -8.61 -7.45
CA GLY A 366 12.90 -9.07 -6.27
C GLY A 366 11.78 -10.05 -6.61
N ARG A 367 11.27 -10.73 -5.59
CA ARG A 367 10.02 -11.50 -5.70
C ARG A 367 8.84 -10.54 -5.57
N PHE A 368 7.78 -10.83 -6.31
CA PHE A 368 6.56 -10.03 -6.31
C PHE A 368 5.34 -10.93 -6.18
N GLY A 369 4.30 -10.44 -5.54
CA GLY A 369 3.02 -11.08 -5.44
C GLY A 369 1.93 -10.12 -4.99
N VAL A 370 0.71 -10.34 -5.46
CA VAL A 370 -0.50 -9.62 -5.05
C VAL A 370 -1.42 -10.61 -4.37
N LEU A 371 -2.02 -10.24 -3.26
CA LEU A 371 -3.06 -11.04 -2.62
C LEU A 371 -4.29 -11.09 -3.52
N GLU A 372 -4.96 -12.22 -3.58
CA GLU A 372 -6.17 -12.37 -4.39
C GLU A 372 -7.26 -11.40 -3.94
N CYS A 373 -7.58 -11.41 -2.67
CA CYS A 373 -8.48 -10.44 -2.03
C CYS A 373 -8.32 -10.51 -0.50
N LEU A 374 -9.12 -9.74 0.23
CA LEU A 374 -9.11 -9.72 1.70
C LEU A 374 -9.51 -11.07 2.31
N ASP A 375 -10.54 -11.71 1.73
CA ASP A 375 -11.05 -12.98 2.23
C ASP A 375 -10.15 -14.16 1.83
N TYR A 376 -9.39 -14.00 0.73
CA TYR A 376 -8.48 -14.99 0.17
C TYR A 376 -7.06 -14.45 0.19
N ALA A 377 -6.50 -14.35 1.40
CA ALA A 377 -5.23 -13.72 1.64
C ALA A 377 -4.05 -14.65 1.33
N TRP A 378 -3.96 -15.11 0.09
CA TRP A 378 -2.80 -15.78 -0.49
C TRP A 378 -2.31 -15.07 -1.74
N TYR A 379 -1.02 -15.21 -2.04
CA TYR A 379 -0.37 -14.52 -3.14
C TYR A 379 -0.57 -15.25 -4.46
N GLU A 380 -1.02 -14.53 -5.49
CA GLU A 380 -0.96 -14.93 -6.88
C GLU A 380 -1.75 -16.21 -7.20
N SER A 381 -3.07 -16.17 -7.10
CA SER A 381 -3.90 -17.26 -7.63
C SER A 381 -3.70 -17.37 -9.13
N LEU A 382 -3.22 -18.52 -9.58
CA LEU A 382 -2.73 -18.69 -10.95
C LEU A 382 -3.82 -18.57 -12.02
N ASP A 383 -5.00 -19.08 -11.74
CA ASP A 383 -6.19 -18.99 -12.61
C ASP A 383 -6.71 -17.55 -12.69
N VAL A 384 -6.75 -16.83 -11.56
CA VAL A 384 -7.09 -15.39 -11.52
C VAL A 384 -6.05 -14.57 -12.30
N ARG A 385 -4.78 -14.89 -12.17
CA ARG A 385 -3.71 -14.24 -12.94
C ARG A 385 -3.87 -14.36 -14.44
N LEU A 386 -4.48 -15.43 -14.93
CA LEU A 386 -4.62 -15.63 -16.38
C LEU A 386 -5.30 -14.43 -17.06
N TYR A 387 -6.23 -13.78 -16.38
CA TYR A 387 -6.90 -12.58 -16.86
C TYR A 387 -6.48 -11.30 -16.10
N GLY A 388 -6.09 -11.39 -14.82
CA GLY A 388 -5.78 -10.23 -13.98
C GLY A 388 -4.39 -9.62 -14.19
N SER A 389 -3.41 -10.38 -14.70
CA SER A 389 -2.01 -9.91 -14.77
C SER A 389 -1.62 -9.17 -16.04
N LEU A 390 -2.55 -8.86 -16.95
CA LEU A 390 -2.22 -8.19 -18.22
C LEU A 390 -1.62 -6.80 -18.03
N ALA A 391 -2.09 -6.05 -17.03
CA ALA A 391 -1.54 -4.74 -16.70
C ALA A 391 -0.09 -4.85 -16.20
N LEU A 392 0.18 -5.81 -15.30
CA LEU A 392 1.52 -6.08 -14.80
C LEU A 392 2.48 -6.44 -15.94
N LEU A 393 2.06 -7.36 -16.81
CA LEU A 393 2.80 -7.77 -18.01
C LEU A 393 3.17 -6.59 -18.92
N GLN A 394 2.25 -5.65 -19.13
CA GLN A 394 2.46 -4.54 -20.06
C GLN A 394 3.25 -3.39 -19.44
N LEU A 395 3.08 -3.14 -18.17
CA LEU A 395 3.63 -1.96 -17.50
C LEU A 395 4.87 -2.28 -16.67
N TRP A 396 4.94 -3.47 -16.06
CA TRP A 396 6.09 -3.93 -15.26
C TRP A 396 6.45 -5.38 -15.61
N PRO A 397 6.87 -5.69 -16.86
CA PRO A 397 7.06 -7.05 -17.34
C PRO A 397 8.03 -7.89 -16.51
N GLU A 398 9.03 -7.29 -15.86
CA GLU A 398 9.95 -8.06 -15.03
C GLU A 398 9.31 -8.57 -13.73
N LEU A 399 8.27 -7.88 -13.22
CA LEU A 399 7.49 -8.37 -12.07
C LEU A 399 6.61 -9.55 -12.47
N ASP A 400 5.94 -9.46 -13.62
CA ASP A 400 5.17 -10.60 -14.17
C ASP A 400 6.08 -11.82 -14.39
N LYS A 401 7.26 -11.63 -14.95
CA LYS A 401 8.27 -12.69 -15.11
C LYS A 401 8.75 -13.24 -13.76
N ALA A 402 8.94 -12.40 -12.73
CA ALA A 402 9.37 -12.83 -11.39
C ALA A 402 8.33 -13.76 -10.75
N VAL A 403 7.04 -13.44 -10.90
CA VAL A 403 5.96 -14.33 -10.45
C VAL A 403 5.99 -15.66 -11.18
N LEU A 404 6.09 -15.66 -12.51
CA LEU A 404 6.12 -16.91 -13.29
C LEU A 404 7.37 -17.75 -13.00
N ARG A 405 8.53 -17.14 -12.70
CA ARG A 405 9.72 -17.86 -12.21
C ARG A 405 9.44 -18.51 -10.85
N SER A 406 8.68 -17.86 -9.98
CA SER A 406 8.29 -18.44 -8.68
C SER A 406 7.41 -19.65 -8.86
N PHE A 407 6.42 -19.62 -9.75
CA PHE A 407 5.63 -20.79 -10.13
C PHE A 407 6.51 -21.90 -10.75
N SER A 408 7.48 -21.54 -11.60
CA SER A 408 8.41 -22.51 -12.19
C SER A 408 9.19 -23.28 -11.12
N ARG A 409 9.66 -22.60 -10.09
CA ARG A 409 10.34 -23.23 -8.94
C ARG A 409 9.40 -24.13 -8.16
N ALA A 410 8.19 -23.66 -7.89
CA ALA A 410 7.19 -24.38 -7.12
C ALA A 410 6.68 -25.66 -7.83
N ILE A 411 6.59 -25.69 -9.16
CA ILE A 411 6.20 -26.89 -9.91
C ILE A 411 7.18 -28.04 -9.65
N SER A 412 8.47 -27.75 -9.59
CA SER A 412 9.50 -28.76 -9.35
C SER A 412 9.70 -29.12 -7.87
N ALA A 413 9.08 -28.37 -6.96
CA ALA A 413 9.10 -28.63 -5.52
C ALA A 413 8.03 -29.66 -5.10
N ALA A 414 8.21 -30.21 -3.89
CA ALA A 414 7.22 -31.07 -3.23
C ALA A 414 7.15 -30.71 -1.75
N ASP A 415 5.96 -30.79 -1.18
CA ASP A 415 5.70 -30.67 0.26
C ASP A 415 4.71 -31.77 0.66
N SER A 416 5.18 -32.72 1.47
CA SER A 416 4.38 -33.86 1.93
C SER A 416 3.62 -33.60 3.23
N THR A 417 3.58 -32.35 3.69
CA THR A 417 2.74 -31.97 4.82
C THR A 417 1.29 -32.31 4.52
N GLN A 418 0.67 -33.11 5.39
CA GLN A 418 -0.72 -33.50 5.23
C GLN A 418 -1.64 -32.38 5.69
N ARG A 419 -2.65 -32.07 4.86
CA ARG A 419 -3.64 -31.05 5.18
C ARG A 419 -5.05 -31.58 4.97
N PRO A 420 -6.03 -31.20 5.83
CA PRO A 420 -7.42 -31.51 5.60
C PRO A 420 -7.94 -30.80 4.36
N ILE A 421 -8.78 -31.46 3.58
CA ILE A 421 -9.43 -30.92 2.38
C ILE A 421 -10.89 -30.65 2.68
N GLY A 422 -11.25 -29.36 2.75
CA GLY A 422 -12.57 -28.91 3.22
C GLY A 422 -13.73 -29.29 2.33
N TRP A 423 -13.54 -29.37 1.01
CA TRP A 423 -14.60 -29.78 0.10
C TRP A 423 -15.15 -31.18 0.39
N TYR A 424 -14.27 -32.13 0.74
CA TYR A 424 -14.72 -33.46 1.12
C TYR A 424 -15.55 -33.45 2.40
N PHE A 425 -15.20 -32.57 3.33
CA PHE A 425 -15.96 -32.37 4.57
C PHE A 425 -17.36 -31.81 4.29
N THR A 426 -17.45 -30.75 3.46
CA THR A 426 -18.75 -30.15 3.10
C THR A 426 -19.65 -31.12 2.32
N GLN A 427 -19.08 -32.11 1.64
CA GLN A 427 -19.82 -33.19 0.98
C GLN A 427 -20.18 -34.35 1.91
N GLY A 428 -19.93 -34.26 3.19
CA GLY A 428 -20.23 -35.35 4.13
C GLY A 428 -19.34 -36.59 4.02
N ARG A 429 -18.18 -36.46 3.35
CA ARG A 429 -17.22 -37.57 3.17
C ARG A 429 -16.26 -37.74 4.36
N GLY A 430 -16.43 -36.93 5.40
CA GLY A 430 -15.54 -36.89 6.54
C GLY A 430 -14.21 -36.22 6.20
N ARG A 431 -13.27 -36.28 7.16
CA ARG A 431 -11.93 -35.68 7.01
C ARG A 431 -11.12 -36.50 5.99
N VAL A 432 -10.75 -35.84 4.91
CA VAL A 432 -9.81 -36.34 3.91
C VAL A 432 -8.57 -35.46 3.97
N GLU A 433 -7.39 -36.07 3.95
CA GLU A 433 -6.11 -35.37 3.95
C GLU A 433 -5.38 -35.59 2.63
N ALA A 434 -4.62 -34.60 2.21
CA ALA A 434 -3.78 -34.67 1.01
C ALA A 434 -2.43 -34.01 1.27
N ASP A 435 -1.43 -34.40 0.49
CA ASP A 435 -0.13 -33.70 0.46
C ASP A 435 -0.35 -32.24 0.04
N ARG A 436 0.30 -31.32 0.73
CA ARG A 436 0.23 -29.91 0.39
C ARG A 436 0.63 -29.66 -1.06
N LYS A 437 1.75 -30.24 -1.51
CA LYS A 437 2.26 -30.05 -2.87
C LYS A 437 2.91 -31.32 -3.40
N VAL A 438 2.41 -31.81 -4.50
CA VAL A 438 2.98 -32.93 -5.23
C VAL A 438 3.92 -32.41 -6.32
N LYS A 439 5.11 -32.99 -6.44
CA LYS A 439 6.08 -32.63 -7.48
C LYS A 439 5.46 -32.77 -8.88
N GLY A 440 5.63 -31.75 -9.69
CA GLY A 440 5.10 -31.64 -11.04
C GLY A 440 3.69 -31.06 -11.11
N ALA A 441 2.89 -31.11 -10.04
CA ALA A 441 1.63 -30.38 -9.99
C ALA A 441 1.90 -28.87 -10.01
N THR A 442 1.11 -28.12 -10.75
CA THR A 442 1.16 -26.66 -10.71
C THR A 442 0.40 -26.17 -9.47
N PRO A 443 0.98 -25.36 -8.60
CA PRO A 443 0.25 -24.85 -7.45
C PRO A 443 -0.81 -23.85 -7.86
N HIS A 444 -1.87 -23.73 -7.05
CA HIS A 444 -2.90 -22.72 -7.21
C HIS A 444 -2.35 -21.32 -6.86
N ASP A 445 -1.65 -21.21 -5.74
CA ASP A 445 -1.12 -19.96 -5.20
C ASP A 445 0.33 -20.11 -4.71
N LEU A 446 1.00 -19.00 -4.48
CA LEU A 446 2.38 -18.94 -3.98
C LEU A 446 2.46 -18.84 -2.46
N GLY A 447 1.39 -19.19 -1.74
CA GLY A 447 1.35 -19.16 -0.28
C GLY A 447 0.82 -17.85 0.29
N ALA A 448 0.80 -17.74 1.61
CA ALA A 448 0.15 -16.65 2.33
C ALA A 448 1.08 -15.96 3.35
N PRO A 449 0.74 -14.73 3.77
CA PRO A 449 1.55 -13.94 4.71
C PRO A 449 1.77 -14.61 6.06
N ASN A 450 0.79 -15.39 6.55
CA ASN A 450 0.87 -16.09 7.82
C ASN A 450 1.65 -17.41 7.79
N GLU A 451 2.27 -17.74 6.67
CA GLU A 451 3.14 -18.89 6.50
C GLU A 451 4.52 -18.49 5.95
N GLN A 452 4.96 -19.12 4.89
CA GLN A 452 6.20 -18.82 4.20
C GLN A 452 5.93 -18.72 2.69
N PRO A 453 5.52 -17.56 2.20
CA PRO A 453 5.22 -17.37 0.78
C PRO A 453 6.38 -17.83 -0.10
N TRP A 454 6.03 -18.31 -1.30
CA TRP A 454 6.90 -18.90 -2.32
C TRP A 454 7.51 -20.27 -1.99
N ASP A 455 7.70 -20.60 -0.71
CA ASP A 455 8.21 -21.90 -0.27
C ASP A 455 7.05 -22.84 0.11
N ALA A 456 6.07 -22.34 0.88
CA ALA A 456 4.85 -23.05 1.25
C ALA A 456 3.70 -22.62 0.34
N THR A 457 3.64 -23.19 -0.86
CA THR A 457 2.59 -22.93 -1.86
C THR A 457 1.30 -23.71 -1.61
N ASN A 458 0.24 -23.45 -2.39
CA ASN A 458 -1.09 -24.06 -2.18
C ASN A 458 -1.64 -23.75 -0.78
N TYR A 459 -1.73 -22.48 -0.41
CA TYR A 459 -2.31 -22.11 0.88
C TYR A 459 -3.77 -22.54 0.98
N THR A 460 -4.56 -22.34 -0.08
CA THR A 460 -5.93 -22.82 -0.11
C THR A 460 -6.00 -24.34 0.06
N ALA A 461 -6.90 -24.79 0.93
CA ALA A 461 -7.17 -26.21 1.18
C ALA A 461 -8.65 -26.56 1.00
N TYR A 462 -9.43 -25.66 0.38
CA TYR A 462 -10.83 -25.94 0.05
C TYR A 462 -10.96 -27.18 -0.81
N GLN A 463 -10.08 -27.31 -1.82
CA GLN A 463 -9.92 -28.51 -2.64
C GLN A 463 -8.46 -28.94 -2.68
N ASP A 464 -8.19 -30.18 -3.11
CA ASP A 464 -6.82 -30.63 -3.39
C ASP A 464 -6.34 -30.05 -4.72
N CYS A 465 -5.63 -28.93 -4.66
CA CYS A 465 -5.09 -28.22 -5.83
C CYS A 465 -4.14 -29.08 -6.66
N ASN A 466 -3.55 -30.13 -6.10
CA ASN A 466 -2.72 -31.07 -6.87
C ASN A 466 -3.52 -31.83 -7.94
N LEU A 467 -4.84 -31.88 -7.79
CA LEU A 467 -5.75 -32.56 -8.73
C LEU A 467 -6.39 -31.60 -9.75
N TRP A 468 -6.14 -30.31 -9.67
CA TRP A 468 -6.71 -29.35 -10.63
C TRP A 468 -6.05 -29.47 -11.99
N LYS A 469 -6.88 -29.46 -13.06
CA LYS A 469 -6.44 -29.79 -14.43
C LYS A 469 -6.15 -28.54 -15.26
N ASP A 470 -6.70 -27.40 -14.91
CA ASP A 470 -6.52 -26.10 -15.55
C ASP A 470 -5.15 -25.46 -15.25
N LEU A 471 -4.70 -25.50 -13.99
CA LEU A 471 -3.50 -24.80 -13.53
C LEU A 471 -2.24 -25.06 -14.37
N ALA A 472 -2.03 -26.29 -14.82
CA ALA A 472 -0.89 -26.62 -15.68
C ALA A 472 -0.97 -25.89 -17.03
N SER A 473 -2.16 -25.86 -17.62
CA SER A 473 -2.43 -25.14 -18.87
C SER A 473 -2.30 -23.64 -18.69
N ASP A 474 -2.83 -23.11 -17.58
CA ASP A 474 -2.79 -21.69 -17.25
C ASP A 474 -1.37 -21.19 -17.07
N PHE A 475 -0.52 -21.95 -16.39
CA PHE A 475 0.90 -21.63 -16.28
C PHE A 475 1.59 -21.56 -17.65
N VAL A 476 1.40 -22.58 -18.48
CA VAL A 476 2.03 -22.65 -19.81
C VAL A 476 1.55 -21.52 -20.71
N LEU A 477 0.24 -21.22 -20.69
CA LEU A 477 -0.34 -20.12 -21.45
C LEU A 477 0.18 -18.76 -20.98
N GLN A 478 0.34 -18.56 -19.68
CA GLN A 478 0.89 -17.32 -19.12
C GLN A 478 2.37 -17.15 -19.49
N VAL A 479 3.19 -18.19 -19.38
CA VAL A 479 4.60 -18.16 -19.83
C VAL A 479 4.68 -17.80 -21.31
N TRP A 480 3.85 -18.44 -22.16
CA TRP A 480 3.80 -18.17 -23.59
C TRP A 480 3.31 -16.75 -23.89
N ARG A 481 2.29 -16.29 -23.20
CA ARG A 481 1.74 -14.94 -23.32
C ARG A 481 2.81 -13.89 -22.98
N THR A 482 3.50 -14.04 -21.85
CA THR A 482 4.55 -13.15 -21.40
C THR A 482 5.72 -13.13 -22.39
N PHE A 483 6.16 -14.30 -22.86
CA PHE A 483 7.16 -14.39 -23.91
C PHE A 483 6.76 -13.64 -25.20
N LYS A 484 5.49 -13.68 -25.58
CA LYS A 484 5.00 -13.07 -26.83
C LYS A 484 4.68 -11.59 -26.73
N LEU A 485 4.11 -11.17 -25.60
CA LEU A 485 3.45 -9.87 -25.47
C LEU A 485 4.20 -8.87 -24.59
N ALA A 486 5.23 -9.31 -23.84
CA ALA A 486 5.99 -8.38 -23.01
C ALA A 486 6.64 -7.27 -23.87
N PRO A 487 6.61 -6.02 -23.42
CA PRO A 487 7.34 -4.94 -24.06
C PRO A 487 8.83 -5.30 -24.25
N GLY A 488 9.40 -4.94 -25.39
CA GLY A 488 10.79 -5.29 -25.76
C GLY A 488 10.91 -6.54 -26.62
N GLY A 489 9.82 -7.31 -26.80
CA GLY A 489 9.77 -8.45 -27.72
C GLY A 489 10.00 -9.81 -27.04
N GLN A 490 10.28 -10.82 -27.86
CA GLN A 490 10.37 -12.21 -27.43
C GLN A 490 11.61 -12.46 -26.59
N ASP A 491 11.42 -12.62 -25.28
CA ASP A 491 12.50 -12.92 -24.31
C ASP A 491 12.76 -14.44 -24.28
N ILE A 492 13.67 -14.88 -25.14
CA ILE A 492 14.08 -16.28 -25.23
C ILE A 492 14.72 -16.78 -23.93
N ARG A 493 15.41 -15.90 -23.19
CA ARG A 493 16.04 -16.29 -21.93
C ARG A 493 14.99 -16.62 -20.89
N PHE A 494 14.00 -15.74 -20.71
CA PHE A 494 12.86 -16.01 -19.82
C PHE A 494 12.11 -17.31 -20.21
N LEU A 495 11.85 -17.51 -21.51
CA LEU A 495 11.20 -18.74 -21.97
C LEU A 495 12.03 -19.97 -21.63
N ALA A 496 13.36 -19.93 -21.85
CA ALA A 496 14.26 -21.03 -21.54
C ALA A 496 14.31 -21.35 -20.03
N GLU A 497 14.22 -20.32 -19.18
CA GLU A 497 14.17 -20.47 -17.73
C GLU A 497 12.89 -21.21 -17.27
N CYS A 498 11.73 -20.87 -17.84
CA CYS A 498 10.45 -21.49 -17.49
C CYS A 498 10.15 -22.81 -18.22
N TRP A 499 10.84 -23.11 -19.32
CA TRP A 499 10.56 -24.26 -20.18
C TRP A 499 10.59 -25.61 -19.48
N PRO A 500 11.58 -25.93 -18.62
CA PRO A 500 11.60 -27.21 -17.91
C PRO A 500 10.35 -27.44 -17.06
N ALA A 501 9.92 -26.40 -16.33
CA ALA A 501 8.72 -26.45 -15.49
C ALA A 501 7.43 -26.57 -16.35
N ALA A 502 7.36 -25.89 -17.47
CA ALA A 502 6.23 -26.00 -18.41
C ALA A 502 6.08 -27.44 -18.93
N VAL A 503 7.19 -28.09 -19.30
CA VAL A 503 7.19 -29.50 -19.73
C VAL A 503 6.81 -30.43 -18.58
N GLU A 504 7.29 -30.17 -17.36
CA GLU A 504 6.97 -30.98 -16.17
C GLU A 504 5.47 -30.87 -15.83
N ALA A 505 4.91 -29.66 -15.81
CA ALA A 505 3.48 -29.41 -15.57
C ALA A 505 2.59 -30.15 -16.58
N LEU A 506 2.90 -30.04 -17.88
CA LEU A 506 2.13 -30.76 -18.92
C LEU A 506 2.27 -32.28 -18.80
N ARG A 507 3.44 -32.80 -18.42
CA ARG A 507 3.61 -34.23 -18.14
C ARG A 507 2.81 -34.69 -16.93
N TYR A 508 2.69 -33.84 -15.93
CA TYR A 508 1.84 -34.09 -14.76
C TYR A 508 0.37 -34.11 -15.16
N LEU A 509 -0.10 -33.11 -15.90
CA LEU A 509 -1.46 -33.03 -16.42
C LEU A 509 -1.83 -34.29 -17.26
N LYS A 510 -0.91 -34.77 -18.08
CA LYS A 510 -1.14 -35.97 -18.91
C LYS A 510 -1.46 -37.23 -18.11
N LYS A 511 -1.15 -37.30 -16.82
CA LYS A 511 -1.53 -38.46 -15.96
C LYS A 511 -3.03 -38.58 -15.76
N PHE A 512 -3.78 -37.51 -15.98
CA PHE A 512 -5.23 -37.46 -15.86
C PHE A 512 -5.95 -37.84 -17.15
N ASP A 513 -5.25 -38.03 -18.27
CA ASP A 513 -5.77 -38.59 -19.51
C ASP A 513 -5.73 -40.11 -19.40
N VAL A 514 -6.72 -40.68 -18.70
CA VAL A 514 -6.77 -42.13 -18.39
C VAL A 514 -7.23 -42.96 -19.60
N ASN A 515 -8.10 -42.38 -20.42
CA ASN A 515 -8.66 -43.06 -21.61
C ASN A 515 -7.81 -42.87 -22.87
N GLY A 516 -6.82 -41.97 -22.86
CA GLY A 516 -5.87 -41.71 -23.94
C GLY A 516 -6.43 -40.90 -25.10
N ASP A 517 -7.48 -40.10 -24.88
CA ASP A 517 -8.09 -39.25 -25.91
C ASP A 517 -7.44 -37.88 -26.05
N GLY A 518 -6.45 -37.57 -25.19
CA GLY A 518 -5.68 -36.32 -25.17
C GLY A 518 -6.30 -35.26 -24.30
N LEU A 519 -7.36 -35.54 -23.57
CA LEU A 519 -8.01 -34.64 -22.62
C LEU A 519 -7.92 -35.22 -21.20
N PRO A 520 -7.74 -34.37 -20.16
CA PRO A 520 -7.84 -34.85 -18.79
C PRO A 520 -9.24 -35.38 -18.49
N ASP A 521 -9.33 -36.60 -17.95
CA ASP A 521 -10.60 -37.13 -17.50
C ASP A 521 -11.15 -36.40 -16.29
N ASN A 522 -12.48 -36.25 -16.26
CA ASN A 522 -13.15 -35.57 -15.16
C ASN A 522 -13.09 -36.43 -13.89
N GLY A 523 -12.63 -35.86 -12.82
CA GLY A 523 -12.55 -36.49 -11.51
C GLY A 523 -11.83 -35.60 -10.53
N GLY A 524 -12.59 -34.91 -9.74
CA GLY A 524 -12.08 -34.12 -8.62
C GLY A 524 -11.39 -32.85 -9.05
N ALA A 525 -12.04 -31.82 -9.05
CA ALA A 525 -11.89 -30.56 -8.40
C ALA A 525 -13.18 -30.34 -7.72
#